data_696117abe939b77c99d55c67e059bfc2
#
_entry.id   696117abe939b77c99d55c67e059bfc2
#
_cell.length_a   1.000
_cell.length_b   1.000
_cell.length_c   1.000
_cell.angle_alpha   90.00
_cell.angle_beta   90.00
_cell.angle_gamma   90.00
#
_symmetry.space_group_name_H-M   'P 1'
#
loop_
_entity.id
_entity.type
_entity.pdbx_description
1 polymer ?
#
loop_
_entity_poly.entity_id
_entity_poly.type
_entity_poly.pdbx_seq_one_letter_code
_entity_poly.pdbx_strand_id
1 'polypeptide(L)'
;MSLFSNLFKKDEDLKQIVLKIDGMKCGECESHVNDIIRRNFKVKKVSSSHRTGEVKILSKEEINLQEIEEKLMSYGYKIIK
;
A
#
# COMPACT_ATOMS: atom_id res chain seq x y z
N MET A 1 -13.13 -14.38 -26.36
CA MET A 1 -11.89 -13.67 -26.18
C MET A 1 -11.99 -12.32 -25.54
N SER A 2 -12.92 -11.51 -25.98
CA SER A 2 -13.11 -10.20 -25.38
C SER A 2 -13.50 -10.28 -23.90
N LEU A 3 -14.15 -11.36 -23.50
CA LEU A 3 -14.53 -11.53 -22.11
C LEU A 3 -13.32 -11.63 -21.19
N PHE A 4 -12.31 -12.35 -21.61
CA PHE A 4 -11.09 -12.46 -20.82
C PHE A 4 -10.35 -11.12 -20.75
N SER A 5 -10.34 -10.42 -21.87
CA SER A 5 -9.68 -9.11 -21.89
C SER A 5 -10.35 -8.14 -20.91
N ASN A 6 -11.68 -8.20 -20.82
CA ASN A 6 -12.40 -7.31 -19.91
C ASN A 6 -12.07 -7.62 -18.44
N LEU A 7 -11.90 -8.89 -18.12
CA LEU A 7 -11.55 -9.28 -16.76
C LEU A 7 -10.18 -8.74 -16.36
N PHE A 8 -9.23 -8.84 -17.26
CA PHE A 8 -7.89 -8.33 -17.00
C PHE A 8 -7.87 -6.82 -16.93
N LYS A 9 -8.70 -6.16 -17.74
CA LYS A 9 -8.75 -4.70 -17.73
C LYS A 9 -9.22 -4.15 -16.39
N LYS A 10 -10.09 -4.86 -15.68
CA LYS A 10 -10.54 -4.43 -14.38
C LYS A 10 -9.38 -4.36 -13.39
N ASP A 11 -8.45 -5.29 -13.48
CA ASP A 11 -7.27 -5.28 -12.63
C ASP A 11 -6.31 -4.17 -13.04
N GLU A 12 -6.26 -3.86 -14.33
CA GLU A 12 -5.40 -2.81 -14.84
C GLU A 12 -5.85 -1.42 -14.43
N ASP A 13 -7.12 -1.27 -14.08
CA ASP A 13 -7.66 0.02 -13.63
C ASP A 13 -7.22 0.36 -12.22
N LEU A 14 -6.59 -0.57 -11.52
CA LEU A 14 -6.09 -0.31 -10.18
C LEU A 14 -4.82 0.53 -10.24
N LYS A 15 -4.75 1.50 -9.36
CA LYS A 15 -3.56 2.34 -9.22
C LYS A 15 -2.64 1.70 -8.20
N GLN A 16 -1.38 1.64 -8.53
CA GLN A 16 -0.37 1.05 -7.67
C GLN A 16 0.51 2.14 -7.07
N ILE A 17 0.69 2.07 -5.77
CA ILE A 17 1.58 2.96 -5.04
C ILE A 17 2.62 2.11 -4.35
N VAL A 18 3.88 2.49 -4.50
CA VAL A 18 5.00 1.79 -3.85
C VAL A 18 5.72 2.77 -2.95
N LEU A 19 5.86 2.40 -1.69
CA LEU A 19 6.55 3.19 -0.68
C LEU A 19 7.68 2.38 -0.08
N LYS A 20 8.69 3.08 0.42
CA LYS A 20 9.69 2.45 1.26
C LYS A 20 9.59 3.02 2.66
N ILE A 21 9.56 2.13 3.64
CA ILE A 21 9.41 2.51 5.04
C ILE A 21 10.62 2.01 5.83
N ASP A 22 11.19 2.91 6.60
CA ASP A 22 12.23 2.55 7.55
C ASP A 22 11.57 2.28 8.89
N GLY A 23 11.97 1.21 9.55
CA GLY A 23 11.44 0.86 10.86
C GLY A 23 10.59 -0.40 10.90
N MET A 24 10.29 -1.00 9.74
CA MET A 24 9.67 -2.32 9.72
C MET A 24 10.75 -3.36 9.94
N LYS A 25 10.73 -4.01 11.09
CA LYS A 25 11.78 -4.95 11.46
C LYS A 25 11.34 -6.40 11.47
N CYS A 26 10.05 -6.66 11.46
CA CYS A 26 9.52 -8.01 11.55
C CYS A 26 8.11 -8.09 10.94
N GLY A 27 7.56 -9.30 10.89
CA GLY A 27 6.25 -9.53 10.33
C GLY A 27 5.13 -8.82 11.05
N GLU A 28 5.29 -8.55 12.33
CA GLU A 28 4.27 -7.79 13.07
C GLU A 28 4.17 -6.37 12.57
N CYS A 29 5.30 -5.79 12.23
CA CYS A 29 5.32 -4.44 11.65
C CYS A 29 4.63 -4.42 10.29
N GLU A 30 4.82 -5.47 9.49
CA GLU A 30 4.11 -5.60 8.22
C GLU A 30 2.61 -5.58 8.43
N SER A 31 2.12 -6.39 9.36
CA SER A 31 0.69 -6.46 9.65
C SER A 31 0.18 -5.12 10.16
N HIS A 32 0.95 -4.46 11.00
CA HIS A 32 0.57 -3.18 11.56
C HIS A 32 0.44 -2.12 10.48
N VAL A 33 1.43 -2.04 9.59
CA VAL A 33 1.40 -1.09 8.48
C VAL A 33 0.21 -1.37 7.58
N ASN A 34 -0.03 -2.65 7.26
CA ASN A 34 -1.17 -3.02 6.43
C ASN A 34 -2.49 -2.59 7.07
N ASP A 35 -2.64 -2.79 8.38
CA ASP A 35 -3.85 -2.40 9.10
C ASP A 35 -4.05 -0.89 9.10
N ILE A 36 -2.99 -0.13 9.31
CA ILE A 36 -3.06 1.33 9.30
C ILE A 36 -3.61 1.81 7.96
N ILE A 37 -3.08 1.27 6.89
CA ILE A 37 -3.49 1.68 5.54
C ILE A 37 -4.93 1.26 5.26
N ARG A 38 -5.30 0.04 5.61
CA ARG A 38 -6.66 -0.45 5.38
C ARG A 38 -7.70 0.32 6.16
N ARG A 39 -7.38 0.72 7.39
CA ARG A 39 -8.33 1.44 8.24
C ARG A 39 -8.53 2.89 7.83
N ASN A 40 -7.51 3.51 7.29
CA ASN A 40 -7.53 4.93 7.00
C ASN A 40 -7.77 5.26 5.53
N PHE A 41 -7.59 4.30 4.66
CA PHE A 41 -7.73 4.53 3.22
C PHE A 41 -8.51 3.38 2.58
N LYS A 42 -9.23 3.71 1.52
CA LYS A 42 -9.95 2.70 0.75
C LYS A 42 -9.00 2.07 -0.25
N VAL A 43 -8.44 0.95 0.11
CA VAL A 43 -7.50 0.24 -0.75
C VAL A 43 -8.06 -1.14 -1.10
N LYS A 44 -7.74 -1.59 -2.30
CA LYS A 44 -8.13 -2.92 -2.74
C LYS A 44 -7.21 -3.98 -2.15
N LYS A 45 -5.93 -3.67 -2.10
CA LYS A 45 -4.93 -4.59 -1.60
C LYS A 45 -3.73 -3.81 -1.07
N VAL A 46 -3.14 -4.29 -0.01
CA VAL A 46 -1.92 -3.73 0.53
C VAL A 46 -0.99 -4.88 0.92
N SER A 47 0.27 -4.73 0.59
CA SER A 47 1.29 -5.73 0.87
C SER A 47 2.55 -5.03 1.35
N SER A 48 3.10 -5.49 2.46
CA SER A 48 4.30 -4.93 3.04
C SER A 48 5.37 -5.99 3.15
N SER A 49 6.63 -5.61 3.02
CA SER A 49 7.76 -6.50 3.19
C SER A 49 8.77 -5.87 4.16
N HIS A 50 9.00 -6.52 5.28
CA HIS A 50 9.97 -6.01 6.25
C HIS A 50 11.41 -6.21 5.78
N ARG A 51 11.63 -7.12 4.87
CA ARG A 51 12.98 -7.38 4.33
C ARG A 51 13.48 -6.23 3.47
N THR A 52 12.61 -5.73 2.60
CA THR A 52 12.97 -4.66 1.68
C THR A 52 12.49 -3.30 2.15
N GLY A 53 11.57 -3.28 3.12
CA GLY A 53 10.93 -2.06 3.56
C GLY A 53 9.89 -1.52 2.61
N GLU A 54 9.52 -2.28 1.59
CA GLU A 54 8.57 -1.82 0.60
C GLU A 54 7.14 -2.11 0.99
N VAL A 55 6.26 -1.16 0.69
CA VAL A 55 4.82 -1.30 0.85
C VAL A 55 4.18 -1.05 -0.51
N LYS A 56 3.41 -2.02 -0.98
CA LYS A 56 2.69 -1.91 -2.24
C LYS A 56 1.21 -1.81 -1.97
N ILE A 57 0.59 -0.80 -2.55
CA ILE A 57 -0.83 -0.52 -2.35
C ILE A 57 -1.53 -0.50 -3.69
N LEU A 58 -2.63 -1.26 -3.79
CA LEU A 58 -3.48 -1.23 -4.97
C LEU A 58 -4.83 -0.64 -4.59
N SER A 59 -5.29 0.32 -5.37
CA SER A 59 -6.52 1.03 -5.08
C SER A 59 -7.24 1.41 -6.37
N LYS A 60 -8.56 1.39 -6.36
CA LYS A 60 -9.36 1.87 -7.48
C LYS A 60 -9.42 3.39 -7.49
N GLU A 61 -9.34 3.99 -6.33
CA GLU A 61 -9.40 5.44 -6.19
C GLU A 61 -8.00 5.99 -6.05
N GLU A 62 -7.86 7.23 -6.48
CA GLU A 62 -6.59 7.91 -6.31
C GLU A 62 -6.40 8.28 -4.85
N ILE A 63 -5.31 7.83 -4.27
CA ILE A 63 -4.98 8.12 -2.88
C ILE A 63 -3.78 9.05 -2.86
N ASN A 64 -3.86 10.07 -2.03
CA ASN A 64 -2.76 11.02 -1.90
C ASN A 64 -1.61 10.36 -1.13
N LEU A 65 -0.48 10.25 -1.80
CA LEU A 65 0.71 9.66 -1.23
C LEU A 65 1.16 10.36 0.04
N GLN A 66 1.03 11.68 0.06
CA GLN A 66 1.42 12.48 1.21
C GLN A 66 0.58 12.15 2.44
N GLU A 67 -0.71 11.91 2.25
CA GLU A 67 -1.58 11.52 3.36
C GLU A 67 -1.17 10.17 3.94
N ILE A 68 -0.77 9.24 3.08
CA ILE A 68 -0.30 7.93 3.53
C ILE A 68 0.99 8.11 4.35
N GLU A 69 1.91 8.91 3.84
CA GLU A 69 3.17 9.17 4.53
C GLU A 69 2.94 9.80 5.90
N GLU A 70 2.10 10.80 5.95
CA GLU A 70 1.80 11.48 7.21
C GLU A 70 1.18 10.54 8.23
N LYS A 71 0.25 9.70 7.77
CA LYS A 71 -0.40 8.75 8.65
C LYS A 71 0.59 7.74 9.23
N LEU A 72 1.46 7.21 8.40
CA LEU A 72 2.46 6.25 8.85
C LEU A 72 3.48 6.90 9.77
N MET A 73 3.86 8.13 9.48
CA MET A 73 4.79 8.87 10.34
C MET A 73 4.18 9.12 11.71
N SER A 74 2.86 9.33 11.79
CA SER A 74 2.19 9.53 13.07
C SER A 74 2.25 8.29 13.95
N TYR A 75 2.46 7.12 13.37
CA TYR A 75 2.63 5.86 14.10
C TYR A 75 4.09 5.52 14.36
N GLY A 76 5.01 6.38 13.96
CA GLY A 76 6.41 6.19 14.23
C GLY A 76 7.22 5.59 13.09
N TYR A 77 6.61 5.39 11.94
CA TYR A 77 7.31 4.88 10.77
C TYR A 77 7.87 6.03 9.94
N LYS A 78 9.07 5.83 9.40
CA LYS A 78 9.70 6.83 8.53
C LYS A 78 9.59 6.39 7.08
N ILE A 79 9.29 7.36 6.22
CA ILE A 79 9.21 7.09 4.79
C ILE A 79 10.54 7.43 4.16
N ILE A 80 11.08 6.49 3.39
CA ILE A 80 12.34 6.69 2.66
C ILE A 80 11.99 7.16 1.25
N LYS A 81 12.53 8.28 0.85
CA LYS A 81 12.30 8.84 -0.49
C LYS A 81 13.50 8.68 -1.38
#